data_0fc7ab09330bf7b8b66cc6bb6ed45977
#
_entry.id   0fc7ab09330bf7b8b66cc6bb6ed45977
#
_cell.length_a   1.000
_cell.length_b   1.000
_cell.length_c   1.000
_cell.angle_alpha   90.00
_cell.angle_beta   90.00
_cell.angle_gamma   90.00
#
_symmetry.space_group_name_H-M   'P 1'
#
loop_
_entity.id
_entity.type
_entity.pdbx_description
1 polymer ?
#
loop_
_entity_poly.entity_id
_entity_poly.type
_entity_poly.pdbx_seq_one_letter_code
_entity_poly.pdbx_strand_id
1 'polypeptide(L)'
;VTMDQNKLNRVLESMKETGIEQLLISDPASINYLTGRYVNCMERMQVLYLDVEGNHKFVIGKLFPQPEMGVEVIYFDDTEDCVAKLASYMRKGTKIGVDKIWPAKFLLRLMELGVGTEYINASFIVDNIRQIKSAEEQDLMRQASKLNDLGCEKLIPLVSKGYTELEMGDKLLEIYLELGAEGHSFEPIIAYGDNAADPHHESDNSTGKVGDAVVLDIGCIKDGYCADMTRTVFIGEVSDEARKIYEIVLEANRRGIAAAKPGARYCDVDNAARDYITEMGYGEYFTHRTGHNIGMEVHEYGDVSGINENAVSYTHLT
;
A
#
# COMPACT_ATOMS: atom_id res chain seq x y z
N VAL A 1 1.93 23.63 -1.38
CA VAL A 1 2.47 22.49 -2.12
C VAL A 1 1.75 22.46 -3.47
N THR A 2 2.48 22.51 -4.56
CA THR A 2 1.97 22.47 -5.93
C THR A 2 2.43 21.16 -6.59
N MET A 3 1.81 20.82 -7.71
CA MET A 3 2.16 19.63 -8.50
C MET A 3 3.68 19.54 -8.75
N ASP A 4 4.26 18.37 -8.43
CA ASP A 4 5.67 18.09 -8.64
C ASP A 4 5.96 17.89 -10.14
N GLN A 5 6.65 18.87 -10.73
CA GLN A 5 6.93 18.87 -12.17
C GLN A 5 7.85 17.72 -12.59
N ASN A 6 8.77 17.28 -11.74
CA ASN A 6 9.65 16.17 -12.07
C ASN A 6 8.87 14.84 -12.13
N LYS A 7 7.98 14.62 -11.14
CA LYS A 7 7.10 13.45 -11.13
C LYS A 7 6.12 13.49 -12.30
N LEU A 8 5.50 14.65 -12.57
CA LEU A 8 4.61 14.84 -13.72
C LEU A 8 5.33 14.51 -15.05
N ASN A 9 6.53 15.04 -15.25
CA ASN A 9 7.30 14.77 -16.47
C ASN A 9 7.57 13.29 -16.69
N ARG A 10 7.92 12.54 -15.63
CA ARG A 10 8.10 11.08 -15.69
C ARG A 10 6.81 10.35 -16.09
N VAL A 11 5.66 10.80 -15.56
CA VAL A 11 4.36 10.25 -15.95
C VAL A 11 4.07 10.52 -17.41
N LEU A 12 4.26 11.75 -17.88
CA LEU A 12 4.04 12.12 -19.28
C LEU A 12 4.98 11.39 -20.26
N GLU A 13 6.22 11.15 -19.86
CA GLU A 13 7.17 10.31 -20.63
C GLU A 13 6.64 8.88 -20.76
N SER A 14 6.27 8.25 -19.64
CA SER A 14 5.72 6.89 -19.64
C SER A 14 4.41 6.80 -20.46
N MET A 15 3.54 7.82 -20.39
CA MET A 15 2.35 7.89 -21.22
C MET A 15 2.71 7.88 -22.73
N LYS A 16 3.69 8.68 -23.12
CA LYS A 16 4.15 8.74 -24.54
C LYS A 16 4.75 7.41 -25.00
N GLU A 17 5.61 6.79 -24.19
CA GLU A 17 6.24 5.51 -24.48
C GLU A 17 5.24 4.38 -24.66
N THR A 18 4.12 4.41 -23.90
CA THR A 18 3.08 3.39 -23.92
C THR A 18 1.92 3.73 -24.88
N GLY A 19 1.97 4.88 -25.54
CA GLY A 19 0.94 5.33 -26.48
C GLY A 19 -0.37 5.70 -25.81
N ILE A 20 -0.34 6.07 -24.52
CA ILE A 20 -1.50 6.54 -23.76
C ILE A 20 -1.52 8.06 -23.82
N GLU A 21 -2.48 8.62 -24.52
CA GLU A 21 -2.53 10.06 -24.76
C GLU A 21 -3.18 10.83 -23.61
N GLN A 22 -4.13 10.20 -22.90
CA GLN A 22 -4.85 10.78 -21.79
C GLN A 22 -4.90 9.78 -20.63
N LEU A 23 -4.69 10.25 -19.41
CA LEU A 23 -4.67 9.43 -18.20
C LEU A 23 -5.60 10.02 -17.14
N LEU A 24 -6.45 9.17 -16.57
CA LEU A 24 -7.37 9.48 -15.49
C LEU A 24 -6.85 8.82 -14.20
N ILE A 25 -6.42 9.63 -13.25
CA ILE A 25 -5.92 9.19 -11.94
C ILE A 25 -6.95 9.58 -10.88
N SER A 26 -7.56 8.60 -10.23
CA SER A 26 -8.55 8.78 -9.17
C SER A 26 -8.04 8.32 -7.79
N ASP A 27 -6.98 7.51 -7.77
CA ASP A 27 -6.35 7.00 -6.56
C ASP A 27 -5.81 8.12 -5.67
N PRO A 28 -6.30 8.26 -4.41
CA PRO A 28 -5.87 9.32 -3.50
C PRO A 28 -4.36 9.35 -3.24
N ALA A 29 -3.72 8.18 -3.15
CA ALA A 29 -2.29 8.10 -2.91
C ALA A 29 -1.48 8.55 -4.14
N SER A 30 -1.91 8.20 -5.35
CA SER A 30 -1.30 8.66 -6.60
C SER A 30 -1.51 10.16 -6.82
N ILE A 31 -2.70 10.68 -6.50
CA ILE A 31 -2.97 12.12 -6.52
C ILE A 31 -2.04 12.83 -5.54
N ASN A 32 -1.94 12.32 -4.30
CA ASN A 32 -1.05 12.87 -3.28
C ASN A 32 0.43 12.83 -3.73
N TYR A 33 0.85 11.73 -4.34
CA TYR A 33 2.22 11.57 -4.86
C TYR A 33 2.61 12.67 -5.86
N LEU A 34 1.67 13.05 -6.72
CA LEU A 34 1.90 14.06 -7.77
C LEU A 34 1.68 15.50 -7.29
N THR A 35 0.72 15.70 -6.39
CA THR A 35 0.24 17.05 -6.02
C THR A 35 0.60 17.46 -4.59
N GLY A 36 1.08 16.53 -3.77
CA GLY A 36 1.27 16.73 -2.33
C GLY A 36 -0.05 16.93 -1.56
N ARG A 37 -1.18 16.49 -2.13
CA ARG A 37 -2.52 16.61 -1.53
C ARG A 37 -3.23 15.27 -1.53
N TYR A 38 -3.43 14.74 -0.33
CA TYR A 38 -4.29 13.60 -0.13
C TYR A 38 -5.75 14.05 -0.14
N VAL A 39 -6.53 13.60 -1.11
CA VAL A 39 -7.96 13.91 -1.24
C VAL A 39 -8.72 12.61 -1.39
N ASN A 40 -9.76 12.43 -0.58
CA ASN A 40 -10.68 11.32 -0.68
C ASN A 40 -12.12 11.84 -0.64
N CYS A 41 -12.80 11.79 -1.76
CA CYS A 41 -14.18 12.27 -1.92
C CYS A 41 -15.24 11.19 -1.69
N MET A 42 -14.84 10.07 -1.06
CA MET A 42 -15.72 8.93 -0.80
C MET A 42 -16.37 8.42 -2.11
N GLU A 43 -17.69 8.43 -2.21
CA GLU A 43 -18.43 7.94 -3.38
C GLU A 43 -18.50 8.93 -4.56
N ARG A 44 -18.03 10.17 -4.37
CA ARG A 44 -18.02 11.21 -5.40
C ARG A 44 -16.80 11.09 -6.29
N MET A 45 -16.95 11.55 -7.52
CA MET A 45 -15.84 11.53 -8.47
C MET A 45 -14.74 12.53 -8.07
N GLN A 46 -13.50 12.06 -8.06
CA GLN A 46 -12.29 12.87 -8.13
C GLN A 46 -11.40 12.31 -9.22
N VAL A 47 -10.83 13.15 -10.05
CA VAL A 47 -9.93 12.73 -11.14
C VAL A 47 -8.88 13.79 -11.38
N LEU A 48 -7.61 13.41 -11.27
CA LEU A 48 -6.52 14.15 -11.89
C LEU A 48 -6.40 13.68 -13.34
N TYR A 49 -6.85 14.50 -14.25
CA TYR A 49 -6.77 14.30 -15.68
C TYR A 49 -5.45 14.83 -16.22
N LEU A 50 -4.68 13.97 -16.84
CA LEU A 50 -3.41 14.32 -17.52
C LEU A 50 -3.54 14.07 -19.01
N ASP A 51 -2.99 15.00 -19.80
CA ASP A 51 -2.95 14.94 -21.25
C ASP A 51 -1.51 15.19 -21.74
N VAL A 52 -1.01 14.38 -22.67
CA VAL A 52 0.34 14.54 -23.22
C VAL A 52 0.55 15.88 -23.93
N GLU A 53 -0.52 16.60 -24.29
CA GLU A 53 -0.46 17.96 -24.85
C GLU A 53 -0.41 19.06 -23.78
N GLY A 54 -0.48 18.70 -22.49
CA GLY A 54 -0.33 19.65 -21.37
C GLY A 54 -1.65 20.23 -20.85
N ASN A 55 -2.82 19.77 -21.33
CA ASN A 55 -4.10 20.23 -20.83
C ASN A 55 -4.54 19.46 -19.59
N HIS A 56 -3.85 19.65 -18.48
CA HIS A 56 -4.14 18.95 -17.22
C HIS A 56 -5.28 19.62 -16.45
N LYS A 57 -6.13 18.83 -15.78
CA LYS A 57 -7.22 19.30 -14.91
C LYS A 57 -7.35 18.42 -13.67
N PHE A 58 -7.77 19.02 -12.58
CA PHE A 58 -8.25 18.27 -11.42
C PHE A 58 -9.77 18.46 -11.29
N VAL A 59 -10.54 17.43 -11.57
CA VAL A 59 -12.00 17.48 -11.57
C VAL A 59 -12.54 16.90 -10.27
N ILE A 60 -13.29 17.70 -9.50
CA ILE A 60 -13.70 17.38 -8.14
C ILE A 60 -15.01 18.06 -7.75
N GLY A 61 -15.75 17.46 -6.81
CA GLY A 61 -16.97 18.06 -6.26
C GLY A 61 -16.73 19.36 -5.49
N LYS A 62 -17.63 20.32 -5.61
CA LYS A 62 -17.57 21.64 -4.91
C LYS A 62 -17.50 21.53 -3.38
N LEU A 63 -17.97 20.41 -2.81
CA LEU A 63 -17.90 20.15 -1.37
C LEU A 63 -16.48 19.92 -0.86
N PHE A 64 -15.53 19.71 -1.76
CA PHE A 64 -14.12 19.46 -1.45
C PHE A 64 -13.23 20.57 -2.04
N PRO A 65 -13.33 21.82 -1.53
CA PRO A 65 -12.57 22.93 -2.09
C PRO A 65 -11.06 22.69 -1.93
N GLN A 66 -10.32 22.92 -3.00
CA GLN A 66 -8.89 22.72 -3.03
C GLN A 66 -8.15 24.07 -3.02
N PRO A 67 -7.00 24.18 -2.33
CA PRO A 67 -6.09 25.28 -2.53
C PRO A 67 -5.45 25.21 -3.92
N GLU A 68 -4.61 26.16 -4.25
CA GLU A 68 -3.81 26.10 -5.47
C GLU A 68 -2.94 24.83 -5.48
N MET A 69 -3.07 24.01 -6.53
CA MET A 69 -2.40 22.72 -6.67
C MET A 69 -1.39 22.68 -7.84
N GLY A 70 -1.20 23.79 -8.54
CA GLY A 70 -0.38 23.81 -9.77
C GLY A 70 -1.03 23.15 -10.97
N VAL A 71 -2.33 22.88 -10.89
CA VAL A 71 -3.20 22.40 -11.96
C VAL A 71 -4.55 23.08 -11.83
N GLU A 72 -5.20 23.34 -12.96
CA GLU A 72 -6.53 23.94 -12.96
C GLU A 72 -7.56 23.01 -12.32
N VAL A 73 -8.27 23.50 -11.29
CA VAL A 73 -9.30 22.73 -10.59
C VAL A 73 -10.68 23.05 -11.19
N ILE A 74 -11.36 22.01 -11.63
CA ILE A 74 -12.71 22.07 -12.19
C ILE A 74 -13.69 21.51 -11.18
N TYR A 75 -14.63 22.33 -10.75
CA TYR A 75 -15.64 21.94 -9.77
C TYR A 75 -16.95 21.56 -10.41
N PHE A 76 -17.59 20.52 -9.90
CA PHE A 76 -18.98 20.16 -10.20
C PHE A 76 -19.79 20.09 -8.90
N ASP A 77 -21.10 20.25 -8.98
CA ASP A 77 -22.00 19.99 -7.86
C ASP A 77 -22.77 18.66 -8.04
N ASP A 78 -23.44 18.23 -6.96
CA ASP A 78 -24.09 16.92 -6.91
C ASP A 78 -25.28 16.77 -7.90
N THR A 79 -25.70 17.85 -8.54
CA THR A 79 -26.79 17.86 -9.54
C THR A 79 -26.29 17.81 -10.98
N GLU A 80 -24.98 17.94 -11.19
CA GLU A 80 -24.35 17.89 -12.52
C GLU A 80 -23.95 16.45 -12.89
N ASP A 81 -23.93 16.15 -14.19
CA ASP A 81 -23.24 14.98 -14.72
C ASP A 81 -21.73 15.24 -14.68
N CYS A 82 -21.10 14.79 -13.59
CA CYS A 82 -19.67 15.02 -13.35
C CYS A 82 -18.78 14.40 -14.43
N VAL A 83 -19.20 13.27 -15.01
CA VAL A 83 -18.45 12.59 -16.08
C VAL A 83 -18.58 13.35 -17.41
N ALA A 84 -19.76 13.87 -17.73
CA ALA A 84 -19.92 14.74 -18.90
C ALA A 84 -19.09 16.02 -18.75
N LYS A 85 -18.98 16.55 -17.53
CA LYS A 85 -18.12 17.70 -17.24
C LYS A 85 -16.64 17.38 -17.47
N LEU A 86 -16.15 16.27 -16.96
CA LEU A 86 -14.80 15.78 -17.25
C LEU A 86 -14.58 15.61 -18.76
N ALA A 87 -15.50 14.93 -19.43
CA ALA A 87 -15.44 14.66 -20.87
C ALA A 87 -15.35 15.93 -21.72
N SER A 88 -15.92 17.06 -21.27
CA SER A 88 -15.85 18.34 -21.99
C SER A 88 -14.42 18.93 -22.08
N TYR A 89 -13.50 18.49 -21.22
CA TYR A 89 -12.09 18.87 -21.24
C TYR A 89 -11.20 17.85 -21.95
N MET A 90 -11.73 16.67 -22.27
CA MET A 90 -11.00 15.58 -22.87
C MET A 90 -11.01 15.64 -24.39
N ARG A 91 -9.95 15.16 -25.02
CA ARG A 91 -9.88 14.99 -26.47
C ARG A 91 -10.61 13.71 -26.87
N LYS A 92 -11.40 13.79 -27.95
CA LYS A 92 -12.08 12.62 -28.52
C LYS A 92 -11.17 11.81 -29.43
N GLY A 93 -11.46 10.52 -29.52
CA GLY A 93 -10.81 9.64 -30.49
C GLY A 93 -9.41 9.20 -30.14
N THR A 94 -9.05 9.24 -28.85
CA THR A 94 -7.75 8.82 -28.34
C THR A 94 -7.84 7.57 -27.48
N LYS A 95 -6.68 6.98 -27.18
CA LYS A 95 -6.52 5.93 -26.18
C LYS A 95 -6.48 6.55 -24.79
N ILE A 96 -7.34 6.09 -23.89
CA ILE A 96 -7.48 6.60 -22.53
C ILE A 96 -6.99 5.57 -21.51
N GLY A 97 -6.04 5.97 -20.69
CA GLY A 97 -5.65 5.25 -19.48
C GLY A 97 -6.55 5.59 -18.31
N VAL A 98 -6.96 4.57 -17.56
CA VAL A 98 -7.77 4.70 -16.35
C VAL A 98 -7.07 3.97 -15.23
N ASP A 99 -7.09 4.50 -14.03
CA ASP A 99 -6.51 3.79 -12.92
C ASP A 99 -7.41 2.64 -12.38
N LYS A 100 -6.78 1.73 -11.63
CA LYS A 100 -7.40 0.48 -11.14
C LYS A 100 -8.58 0.67 -10.19
N ILE A 101 -8.70 1.85 -9.56
CA ILE A 101 -9.73 2.07 -8.53
C ILE A 101 -10.87 2.98 -8.96
N TRP A 102 -10.84 3.54 -10.18
CA TRP A 102 -11.91 4.41 -10.61
C TRP A 102 -13.24 3.65 -10.67
N PRO A 103 -14.31 4.07 -9.95
CA PRO A 103 -15.56 3.34 -9.91
C PRO A 103 -16.13 3.08 -11.29
N ALA A 104 -16.52 1.84 -11.55
CA ALA A 104 -17.03 1.42 -12.87
C ALA A 104 -18.19 2.28 -13.37
N LYS A 105 -19.03 2.82 -12.48
CA LYS A 105 -20.12 3.73 -12.85
C LYS A 105 -19.65 4.95 -13.66
N PHE A 106 -18.49 5.51 -13.31
CA PHE A 106 -17.92 6.66 -14.00
C PHE A 106 -17.29 6.25 -15.33
N LEU A 107 -16.56 5.13 -15.35
CA LEU A 107 -15.98 4.60 -16.57
C LEU A 107 -17.05 4.25 -17.61
N LEU A 108 -18.09 3.54 -17.22
CA LEU A 108 -19.20 3.21 -18.12
C LEU A 108 -19.87 4.46 -18.69
N ARG A 109 -20.09 5.49 -17.85
CA ARG A 109 -20.64 6.76 -18.32
C ARG A 109 -19.70 7.47 -19.30
N LEU A 110 -18.38 7.43 -19.07
CA LEU A 110 -17.40 8.01 -20.00
C LEU A 110 -17.41 7.28 -21.36
N MET A 111 -17.54 5.95 -21.32
CA MET A 111 -17.68 5.13 -22.54
C MET A 111 -18.95 5.46 -23.32
N GLU A 112 -20.10 5.62 -22.64
CA GLU A 112 -21.37 6.07 -23.28
C GLU A 112 -21.23 7.42 -23.99
N LEU A 113 -20.41 8.31 -23.45
CA LEU A 113 -20.15 9.63 -24.05
C LEU A 113 -19.22 9.56 -25.29
N GLY A 114 -18.67 8.39 -25.60
CA GLY A 114 -17.87 8.14 -26.80
C GLY A 114 -16.59 8.98 -26.88
N VAL A 115 -15.92 9.19 -25.77
CA VAL A 115 -14.70 10.01 -25.71
C VAL A 115 -13.50 9.25 -26.26
N GLY A 116 -13.23 8.05 -25.72
CA GLY A 116 -12.07 7.23 -26.09
C GLY A 116 -12.38 6.23 -27.19
N THR A 117 -11.35 5.85 -27.93
CA THR A 117 -11.39 4.70 -28.86
C THR A 117 -11.04 3.39 -28.15
N GLU A 118 -10.26 3.48 -27.06
CA GLU A 118 -9.82 2.37 -26.24
C GLU A 118 -9.68 2.86 -24.80
N TYR A 119 -10.00 1.98 -23.82
CA TYR A 119 -9.83 2.23 -22.39
C TYR A 119 -8.98 1.11 -21.81
N ILE A 120 -7.90 1.46 -21.14
CA ILE A 120 -6.98 0.48 -20.55
C ILE A 120 -6.70 0.80 -19.07
N ASN A 121 -6.45 -0.24 -18.27
CA ASN A 121 -5.90 -0.05 -16.95
C ASN A 121 -4.45 0.45 -17.06
N ALA A 122 -4.23 1.71 -16.72
CA ALA A 122 -2.95 2.39 -16.84
C ALA A 122 -2.31 2.74 -15.48
N SER A 123 -2.76 2.12 -14.39
CA SER A 123 -2.20 2.32 -13.06
C SER A 123 -0.69 2.09 -13.03
N PHE A 124 -0.18 1.16 -13.85
CA PHE A 124 1.24 0.82 -13.94
C PHE A 124 2.13 2.04 -14.22
N ILE A 125 1.62 3.08 -14.86
CA ILE A 125 2.38 4.31 -15.16
C ILE A 125 2.84 4.98 -13.87
N VAL A 126 1.92 5.24 -12.94
CA VAL A 126 2.24 5.87 -11.66
C VAL A 126 2.84 4.85 -10.69
N ASP A 127 2.30 3.63 -10.67
CA ASP A 127 2.76 2.55 -9.79
C ASP A 127 4.26 2.25 -10.00
N ASN A 128 4.72 2.12 -11.26
CA ASN A 128 6.14 1.88 -11.56
C ASN A 128 7.05 3.03 -11.12
N ILE A 129 6.55 4.27 -11.18
CA ILE A 129 7.31 5.43 -10.72
C ILE A 129 7.41 5.42 -9.19
N ARG A 130 6.32 5.09 -8.49
CA ARG A 130 6.25 5.01 -7.02
C ARG A 130 7.07 3.86 -6.45
N GLN A 131 7.28 2.77 -7.21
CA GLN A 131 8.14 1.66 -6.77
C GLN A 131 9.57 2.10 -6.45
N ILE A 132 10.11 3.07 -7.19
CA ILE A 132 11.48 3.55 -7.02
C ILE A 132 11.45 4.82 -6.19
N LYS A 133 11.73 4.66 -4.89
CA LYS A 133 11.69 5.74 -3.92
C LYS A 133 12.90 6.67 -4.07
N SER A 134 12.66 7.98 -4.05
CA SER A 134 13.74 8.98 -3.95
C SER A 134 14.51 8.85 -2.62
N ALA A 135 15.62 9.55 -2.49
CA ALA A 135 16.38 9.55 -1.24
C ALA A 135 15.56 10.12 -0.06
N GLU A 136 14.75 11.13 -0.32
CA GLU A 136 13.86 11.76 0.66
C GLU A 136 12.74 10.78 1.07
N GLU A 137 12.13 10.09 0.10
CA GLU A 137 11.10 9.08 0.36
C GLU A 137 11.66 7.91 1.18
N GLN A 138 12.87 7.43 0.84
CA GLN A 138 13.57 6.41 1.60
C GLN A 138 13.83 6.82 3.04
N ASP A 139 14.16 8.09 3.27
CA ASP A 139 14.41 8.61 4.61
C ASP A 139 13.13 8.68 5.45
N LEU A 140 12.02 9.09 4.85
CA LEU A 140 10.69 9.05 5.49
C LEU A 140 10.28 7.61 5.86
N MET A 141 10.50 6.65 4.98
CA MET A 141 10.24 5.23 5.26
C MET A 141 11.11 4.69 6.40
N ARG A 142 12.42 5.06 6.45
CA ARG A 142 13.29 4.69 7.59
C ARG A 142 12.80 5.28 8.91
N GLN A 143 12.28 6.51 8.89
CA GLN A 143 11.72 7.14 10.07
C GLN A 143 10.44 6.41 10.52
N ALA A 144 9.53 6.09 9.60
CA ALA A 144 8.34 5.30 9.90
C ALA A 144 8.71 3.92 10.48
N SER A 145 9.65 3.20 9.84
CA SER A 145 10.14 1.89 10.31
C SER A 145 10.74 1.98 11.72
N LYS A 146 11.55 3.01 12.00
CA LYS A 146 12.13 3.22 13.35
C LYS A 146 11.07 3.49 14.41
N LEU A 147 10.03 4.27 14.09
CA LEU A 147 8.92 4.49 15.03
C LEU A 147 8.15 3.19 15.28
N ASN A 148 7.97 2.37 14.24
CA ASN A 148 7.32 1.07 14.35
C ASN A 148 8.13 0.10 15.25
N ASP A 149 9.46 0.08 15.11
CA ASP A 149 10.34 -0.69 16.01
C ASP A 149 10.15 -0.27 17.47
N LEU A 150 10.18 1.03 17.76
CA LEU A 150 9.95 1.57 19.10
C LEU A 150 8.56 1.28 19.63
N GLY A 151 7.54 1.32 18.76
CA GLY A 151 6.17 0.93 19.08
C GLY A 151 6.09 -0.54 19.51
N CYS A 152 6.73 -1.42 18.74
CA CYS A 152 6.82 -2.85 19.04
C CYS A 152 7.54 -3.13 20.37
N GLU A 153 8.68 -2.46 20.62
CA GLU A 153 9.42 -2.61 21.90
C GLU A 153 8.54 -2.25 23.10
N LYS A 154 7.70 -1.22 23.00
CA LYS A 154 6.77 -0.83 24.07
C LYS A 154 5.54 -1.74 24.17
N LEU A 155 5.11 -2.34 23.06
CA LEU A 155 3.94 -3.22 23.00
C LEU A 155 4.23 -4.62 23.57
N ILE A 156 5.38 -5.21 23.25
CA ILE A 156 5.75 -6.59 23.67
C ILE A 156 5.57 -6.82 25.18
N PRO A 157 6.00 -5.95 26.11
CA PRO A 157 5.81 -6.16 27.54
C PRO A 157 4.35 -6.22 27.99
N LEU A 158 3.41 -5.73 27.18
CA LEU A 158 1.98 -5.71 27.48
C LEU A 158 1.29 -7.05 27.15
N VAL A 159 1.88 -7.87 26.28
CA VAL A 159 1.33 -9.15 25.81
C VAL A 159 0.92 -10.09 26.96
N SER A 160 1.68 -10.10 28.07
CA SER A 160 1.41 -10.94 29.23
C SER A 160 0.61 -10.25 30.33
N LYS A 161 0.02 -9.08 30.08
CA LYS A 161 -0.70 -8.29 31.09
C LYS A 161 -2.21 -8.56 31.13
N GLY A 162 -2.71 -9.46 30.29
CA GLY A 162 -4.12 -9.85 30.26
C GLY A 162 -5.02 -8.90 29.48
N TYR A 163 -4.44 -8.02 28.66
CA TYR A 163 -5.22 -7.22 27.71
C TYR A 163 -5.81 -8.10 26.61
N THR A 164 -6.98 -7.73 26.13
CA THR A 164 -7.56 -8.33 24.94
C THR A 164 -6.81 -7.86 23.68
N GLU A 165 -7.01 -8.58 22.57
CA GLU A 165 -6.43 -8.18 21.27
C GLU A 165 -6.84 -6.76 20.89
N LEU A 166 -8.11 -6.39 21.06
CA LEU A 166 -8.61 -5.03 20.82
C LEU A 166 -7.94 -3.99 21.73
N GLU A 167 -7.86 -4.26 23.04
CA GLU A 167 -7.19 -3.35 23.98
C GLU A 167 -5.70 -3.19 23.66
N MET A 168 -5.04 -4.23 23.15
CA MET A 168 -3.64 -4.13 22.68
C MET A 168 -3.52 -3.22 21.45
N GLY A 169 -4.49 -3.28 20.52
CA GLY A 169 -4.56 -2.35 19.38
C GLY A 169 -4.72 -0.89 19.83
N ASP A 170 -5.60 -0.63 20.79
CA ASP A 170 -5.79 0.70 21.38
C ASP A 170 -4.50 1.19 22.07
N LYS A 171 -3.82 0.32 22.83
CA LYS A 171 -2.53 0.64 23.46
C LYS A 171 -1.45 0.95 22.44
N LEU A 172 -1.42 0.22 21.34
CA LEU A 172 -0.48 0.50 20.25
C LEU A 172 -0.73 1.88 19.63
N LEU A 173 -1.99 2.28 19.44
CA LEU A 173 -2.34 3.61 18.92
C LEU A 173 -1.85 4.71 19.88
N GLU A 174 -2.09 4.56 21.18
CA GLU A 174 -1.60 5.49 22.20
C GLU A 174 -0.05 5.63 22.09
N ILE A 175 0.65 4.50 22.02
CA ILE A 175 2.12 4.46 21.87
C ILE A 175 2.58 5.17 20.60
N TYR A 176 1.94 4.93 19.45
CA TYR A 176 2.32 5.57 18.19
C TYR A 176 2.14 7.09 18.25
N LEU A 177 1.02 7.57 18.79
CA LEU A 177 0.78 9.01 18.93
C LEU A 177 1.78 9.67 19.87
N GLU A 178 2.16 9.02 20.98
CA GLU A 178 3.22 9.48 21.88
C GLU A 178 4.59 9.57 21.21
N LEU A 179 4.89 8.64 20.30
CA LEU A 179 6.13 8.61 19.53
C LEU A 179 6.14 9.60 18.36
N GLY A 180 5.01 10.25 18.07
CA GLY A 180 4.87 11.23 16.99
C GLY A 180 4.57 10.63 15.62
N ALA A 181 4.01 9.42 15.58
CA ALA A 181 3.39 8.87 14.38
C ALA A 181 1.98 9.45 14.19
N GLU A 182 1.42 9.32 12.99
CA GLU A 182 0.08 9.83 12.63
C GLU A 182 -1.04 8.85 13.01
N GLY A 183 -0.71 7.58 13.25
CA GLY A 183 -1.62 6.51 13.58
C GLY A 183 -1.16 5.18 12.99
N HIS A 184 -2.08 4.22 12.95
CA HIS A 184 -1.85 2.95 12.29
C HIS A 184 -1.78 3.10 10.77
N SER A 185 -0.91 2.33 10.09
CA SER A 185 -0.90 2.23 8.63
C SER A 185 -1.96 1.24 8.11
N PHE A 186 -2.34 0.29 8.93
CA PHE A 186 -3.45 -0.66 8.73
C PHE A 186 -4.02 -1.08 10.09
N GLU A 187 -5.18 -1.70 10.11
CA GLU A 187 -5.76 -2.24 11.34
C GLU A 187 -4.83 -3.30 11.92
N PRO A 188 -4.27 -3.12 13.14
CA PRO A 188 -3.28 -4.04 13.67
C PRO A 188 -3.87 -5.42 13.92
N ILE A 189 -3.13 -6.47 13.53
CA ILE A 189 -3.47 -7.85 13.86
C ILE A 189 -2.70 -8.24 15.12
N ILE A 190 -3.41 -8.28 16.23
CA ILE A 190 -2.92 -8.86 17.47
C ILE A 190 -3.64 -10.19 17.63
N ALA A 191 -2.90 -11.29 17.60
CA ALA A 191 -3.51 -12.62 17.57
C ALA A 191 -2.89 -13.55 18.60
N TYR A 192 -3.69 -14.00 19.58
CA TYR A 192 -3.27 -14.92 20.63
C TYR A 192 -3.60 -16.38 20.29
N GLY A 193 -2.66 -17.28 20.52
CA GLY A 193 -2.86 -18.71 20.43
C GLY A 193 -3.40 -19.16 19.07
N ASP A 194 -4.56 -19.79 19.04
CA ASP A 194 -5.17 -20.32 17.81
C ASP A 194 -5.51 -19.23 16.78
N ASN A 195 -5.82 -18.01 17.25
CA ASN A 195 -6.07 -16.86 16.38
C ASN A 195 -4.83 -16.52 15.52
N ALA A 196 -3.62 -16.79 16.03
CA ALA A 196 -2.36 -16.55 15.31
C ALA A 196 -2.16 -17.45 14.09
N ALA A 197 -3.01 -18.46 13.89
CA ALA A 197 -2.97 -19.32 12.69
C ALA A 197 -3.68 -18.71 11.47
N ASP A 198 -4.53 -17.71 11.68
CA ASP A 198 -5.21 -16.99 10.60
C ASP A 198 -4.43 -15.71 10.23
N PRO A 199 -3.84 -15.64 9.02
CA PRO A 199 -3.08 -14.47 8.59
C PRO A 199 -3.93 -13.21 8.38
N HIS A 200 -5.25 -13.33 8.34
CA HIS A 200 -6.21 -12.23 8.22
C HIS A 200 -7.16 -12.13 9.43
N HIS A 201 -6.69 -12.64 10.59
CA HIS A 201 -7.47 -12.56 11.83
C HIS A 201 -7.87 -11.10 12.13
N GLU A 202 -9.14 -10.91 12.42
CA GLU A 202 -9.63 -9.65 12.97
C GLU A 202 -9.55 -9.70 14.49
N SER A 203 -8.75 -8.82 15.09
CA SER A 203 -8.56 -8.77 16.55
C SER A 203 -9.90 -8.71 17.30
N ASP A 204 -10.03 -9.50 18.36
CA ASP A 204 -11.26 -9.64 19.13
C ASP A 204 -11.03 -9.46 20.65
N ASN A 205 -11.96 -9.97 21.47
CA ASN A 205 -11.85 -9.92 22.94
C ASN A 205 -11.06 -11.10 23.54
N SER A 206 -10.33 -11.87 22.73
CA SER A 206 -9.47 -12.93 23.22
C SER A 206 -8.31 -12.38 24.05
N THR A 207 -7.87 -13.16 25.03
CA THR A 207 -6.72 -12.85 25.88
C THR A 207 -5.70 -13.96 25.82
N GLY A 208 -4.43 -13.59 25.92
CA GLY A 208 -3.32 -14.54 25.87
C GLY A 208 -3.23 -15.43 27.12
N LYS A 209 -2.79 -16.66 26.91
CA LYS A 209 -2.54 -17.68 27.94
C LYS A 209 -1.10 -18.13 27.90
N VAL A 210 -0.61 -18.66 29.02
CA VAL A 210 0.72 -19.29 29.07
C VAL A 210 0.80 -20.44 28.06
N GLY A 211 1.84 -20.40 27.23
CA GLY A 211 2.06 -21.32 26.13
C GLY A 211 1.65 -20.78 24.76
N ASP A 212 0.86 -19.71 24.70
CA ASP A 212 0.41 -19.14 23.42
C ASP A 212 1.56 -18.50 22.64
N ALA A 213 1.60 -18.76 21.35
CA ALA A 213 2.23 -17.86 20.38
C ALA A 213 1.35 -16.61 20.20
N VAL A 214 1.97 -15.47 20.07
CA VAL A 214 1.28 -14.20 19.84
C VAL A 214 1.88 -13.55 18.59
N VAL A 215 1.06 -13.36 17.57
CA VAL A 215 1.42 -12.60 16.39
C VAL A 215 1.06 -11.14 16.61
N LEU A 216 2.02 -10.27 16.39
CA LEU A 216 1.88 -8.82 16.41
C LEU A 216 2.21 -8.31 15.00
N ASP A 217 1.18 -8.13 14.18
CA ASP A 217 1.32 -7.56 12.85
C ASP A 217 0.84 -6.11 12.89
N ILE A 218 1.81 -5.21 12.81
CA ILE A 218 1.65 -3.81 13.21
C ILE A 218 2.35 -2.87 12.24
N GLY A 219 1.80 -1.68 12.08
CA GLY A 219 2.40 -0.65 11.25
C GLY A 219 1.93 0.74 11.62
N CYS A 220 2.78 1.73 11.41
CA CYS A 220 2.44 3.13 11.63
C CYS A 220 2.66 3.99 10.39
N ILE A 221 2.07 5.19 10.39
CA ILE A 221 2.28 6.23 9.38
C ILE A 221 3.14 7.34 9.98
N LYS A 222 4.15 7.76 9.23
CA LYS A 222 4.96 8.93 9.55
C LYS A 222 5.20 9.78 8.29
N ASP A 223 4.77 11.05 8.35
CA ASP A 223 4.85 12.01 7.25
C ASP A 223 4.32 11.42 5.92
N GLY A 224 3.17 10.69 6.02
CA GLY A 224 2.47 10.08 4.91
C GLY A 224 3.10 8.79 4.36
N TYR A 225 4.13 8.21 5.01
CA TYR A 225 4.74 6.93 4.63
C TYR A 225 4.45 5.86 5.66
N CYS A 226 4.14 4.65 5.17
CA CYS A 226 3.77 3.51 5.99
C CYS A 226 4.99 2.71 6.44
N ALA A 227 4.90 2.14 7.64
CA ALA A 227 5.68 1.01 8.09
C ALA A 227 4.77 -0.21 8.23
N ASP A 228 5.37 -1.40 8.13
CA ASP A 228 4.72 -2.70 8.23
C ASP A 228 5.71 -3.71 8.79
N MET A 229 5.35 -4.39 9.88
CA MET A 229 6.23 -5.33 10.56
C MET A 229 5.44 -6.35 11.38
N THR A 230 5.74 -7.61 11.17
CA THR A 230 5.23 -8.70 12.00
C THR A 230 6.29 -9.20 12.98
N ARG A 231 5.89 -9.44 14.23
CA ARG A 231 6.69 -10.16 15.25
C ARG A 231 5.85 -11.23 15.90
N THR A 232 6.48 -12.38 16.13
CA THR A 232 5.89 -13.46 16.93
C THR A 232 6.62 -13.56 18.26
N VAL A 233 5.88 -13.47 19.34
CA VAL A 233 6.36 -13.64 20.73
C VAL A 233 5.58 -14.74 21.42
N PHE A 234 6.00 -15.14 22.60
CA PHE A 234 5.36 -16.22 23.35
C PHE A 234 5.08 -15.80 24.80
N ILE A 235 3.99 -16.29 25.36
CA ILE A 235 3.64 -16.09 26.77
C ILE A 235 4.14 -17.27 27.58
N GLY A 236 5.17 -17.06 28.40
CA GLY A 236 5.73 -18.10 29.28
C GLY A 236 6.53 -19.17 28.53
N GLU A 237 6.31 -20.44 28.86
CA GLU A 237 7.05 -21.56 28.27
C GLU A 237 6.56 -21.90 26.87
N VAL A 238 7.48 -22.12 25.96
CA VAL A 238 7.24 -22.45 24.54
C VAL A 238 7.38 -23.96 24.34
N SER A 239 6.43 -24.60 23.66
CA SER A 239 6.57 -26.01 23.28
C SER A 239 7.71 -26.20 22.27
N ASP A 240 8.29 -27.40 22.24
CA ASP A 240 9.36 -27.74 21.30
C ASP A 240 8.90 -27.62 19.85
N GLU A 241 7.64 -27.97 19.58
CA GLU A 241 7.03 -27.86 18.24
C GLU A 241 6.89 -26.39 17.81
N ALA A 242 6.33 -25.53 18.67
CA ALA A 242 6.19 -24.10 18.37
C ALA A 242 7.55 -23.44 18.17
N ARG A 243 8.55 -23.78 19.00
CA ARG A 243 9.93 -23.31 18.82
C ARG A 243 10.50 -23.74 17.47
N LYS A 244 10.34 -25.02 17.12
CA LYS A 244 10.80 -25.55 15.83
C LYS A 244 10.19 -24.81 14.65
N ILE A 245 8.87 -24.58 14.66
CA ILE A 245 8.17 -23.86 13.58
C ILE A 245 8.68 -22.42 13.51
N TYR A 246 8.80 -21.74 14.65
CA TYR A 246 9.36 -20.39 14.72
C TYR A 246 10.75 -20.29 14.09
N GLU A 247 11.65 -21.23 14.41
CA GLU A 247 13.00 -21.25 13.87
C GLU A 247 13.03 -21.51 12.36
N ILE A 248 12.13 -22.36 11.85
CA ILE A 248 11.96 -22.59 10.40
C ILE A 248 11.52 -21.29 9.70
N VAL A 249 10.50 -20.61 10.23
CA VAL A 249 10.00 -19.36 9.65
C VAL A 249 11.08 -18.25 9.71
N LEU A 250 11.81 -18.15 10.82
CA LEU A 250 12.91 -17.20 10.96
C LEU A 250 14.00 -17.43 9.91
N GLU A 251 14.39 -18.70 9.70
CA GLU A 251 15.39 -19.03 8.67
C GLU A 251 14.85 -18.77 7.25
N ALA A 252 13.57 -19.08 6.97
CA ALA A 252 12.93 -18.76 5.71
C ALA A 252 12.92 -17.27 5.41
N ASN A 253 12.59 -16.45 6.42
CA ASN A 253 12.66 -14.98 6.33
C ASN A 253 14.07 -14.50 5.98
N ARG A 254 15.10 -15.02 6.65
CA ARG A 254 16.51 -14.70 6.37
C ARG A 254 16.91 -15.04 4.94
N ARG A 255 16.45 -16.19 4.41
CA ARG A 255 16.69 -16.61 3.03
C ARG A 255 16.03 -15.68 2.03
N GLY A 256 14.77 -15.29 2.28
CA GLY A 256 14.05 -14.30 1.48
C GLY A 256 14.80 -12.97 1.42
N ILE A 257 15.20 -12.43 2.58
CA ILE A 257 15.99 -11.19 2.68
C ILE A 257 17.32 -11.33 1.91
N ALA A 258 18.02 -12.45 2.05
CA ALA A 258 19.30 -12.67 1.35
C ALA A 258 19.12 -12.78 -0.18
N ALA A 259 17.97 -13.25 -0.66
CA ALA A 259 17.65 -13.32 -2.07
C ALA A 259 17.20 -11.97 -2.66
N ALA A 260 16.68 -11.06 -1.83
CA ALA A 260 16.21 -9.74 -2.22
C ALA A 260 17.39 -8.82 -2.58
N LYS A 261 17.93 -8.99 -3.78
CA LYS A 261 19.06 -8.21 -4.31
C LYS A 261 18.65 -7.48 -5.59
N PRO A 262 19.32 -6.37 -5.91
CA PRO A 262 19.12 -5.70 -7.19
C PRO A 262 19.23 -6.67 -8.38
N GLY A 263 18.20 -6.68 -9.23
CA GLY A 263 18.13 -7.56 -10.41
C GLY A 263 17.62 -8.98 -10.14
N ALA A 264 17.40 -9.38 -8.89
CA ALA A 264 16.65 -10.59 -8.57
C ALA A 264 15.18 -10.41 -8.98
N ARG A 265 14.49 -11.49 -9.30
CA ARG A 265 13.03 -11.45 -9.56
C ARG A 265 12.27 -11.58 -8.24
N TYR A 266 11.06 -11.05 -8.18
CA TYR A 266 10.20 -11.22 -7.00
C TYR A 266 9.93 -12.69 -6.70
N CYS A 267 9.75 -13.54 -7.72
CA CYS A 267 9.59 -14.99 -7.54
C CYS A 267 10.82 -15.66 -6.93
N ASP A 268 12.03 -15.17 -7.19
CA ASP A 268 13.25 -15.74 -6.60
C ASP A 268 13.29 -15.49 -5.08
N VAL A 269 12.78 -14.34 -4.64
CA VAL A 269 12.66 -13.99 -3.22
C VAL A 269 11.60 -14.86 -2.52
N ASP A 270 10.41 -15.02 -3.14
CA ASP A 270 9.36 -15.90 -2.60
C ASP A 270 9.84 -17.35 -2.52
N ASN A 271 10.43 -17.88 -3.59
CA ASN A 271 10.92 -19.24 -3.66
C ASN A 271 12.00 -19.51 -2.61
N ALA A 272 12.89 -18.57 -2.33
CA ALA A 272 13.94 -18.72 -1.32
C ALA A 272 13.37 -19.01 0.09
N ALA A 273 12.24 -18.40 0.43
CA ALA A 273 11.52 -18.66 1.68
C ALA A 273 10.64 -19.91 1.58
N ARG A 274 9.82 -20.01 0.54
CA ARG A 274 8.82 -21.05 0.32
C ARG A 274 9.40 -22.43 0.17
N ASP A 275 10.47 -22.58 -0.62
CA ASP A 275 11.13 -23.87 -0.85
C ASP A 275 11.71 -24.42 0.45
N TYR A 276 12.29 -23.58 1.27
CA TYR A 276 12.81 -23.99 2.58
C TYR A 276 11.70 -24.46 3.53
N ILE A 277 10.59 -23.71 3.63
CA ILE A 277 9.44 -24.12 4.45
C ILE A 277 8.89 -25.47 3.95
N THR A 278 8.86 -25.65 2.63
CA THR A 278 8.38 -26.91 1.99
C THR A 278 9.32 -28.07 2.28
N GLU A 279 10.64 -27.85 2.17
CA GLU A 279 11.67 -28.85 2.52
C GLU A 279 11.57 -29.31 3.98
N MET A 280 11.22 -28.39 4.86
CA MET A 280 11.02 -28.67 6.28
C MET A 280 9.68 -29.34 6.61
N GLY A 281 8.83 -29.59 5.60
CA GLY A 281 7.57 -30.31 5.71
C GLY A 281 6.33 -29.48 6.03
N TYR A 282 6.42 -28.15 5.92
CA TYR A 282 5.33 -27.20 6.27
C TYR A 282 4.83 -26.41 5.07
N GLY A 283 5.19 -26.77 3.83
CA GLY A 283 4.82 -26.01 2.63
C GLY A 283 3.32 -25.81 2.43
N GLU A 284 2.49 -26.81 2.79
CA GLU A 284 1.03 -26.74 2.67
C GLU A 284 0.40 -25.66 3.57
N TYR A 285 1.07 -25.27 4.65
CA TYR A 285 0.61 -24.23 5.57
C TYR A 285 1.04 -22.83 5.17
N PHE A 286 2.01 -22.69 4.25
CA PHE A 286 2.45 -21.38 3.76
C PHE A 286 1.62 -20.95 2.54
N THR A 287 0.40 -20.50 2.81
CA THR A 287 -0.62 -20.18 1.78
C THR A 287 -0.53 -18.75 1.26
N HIS A 288 0.12 -17.84 1.99
CA HIS A 288 0.24 -16.44 1.65
C HIS A 288 1.47 -16.17 0.75
N ARG A 289 1.48 -15.07 -0.02
CA ARG A 289 2.68 -14.55 -0.68
C ARG A 289 3.71 -14.12 0.36
N THR A 290 5.00 -14.12 0.01
CA THR A 290 6.06 -13.77 0.96
C THR A 290 6.03 -12.31 1.38
N GLY A 291 5.62 -11.39 0.49
CA GLY A 291 5.56 -9.97 0.82
C GLY A 291 5.02 -9.11 -0.33
N HIS A 292 5.20 -7.81 -0.19
CA HIS A 292 4.74 -6.81 -1.15
C HIS A 292 5.58 -5.54 -1.06
N ASN A 293 5.44 -4.66 -2.04
CA ASN A 293 6.01 -3.32 -1.94
C ASN A 293 5.19 -2.44 -0.99
N ILE A 294 5.86 -1.46 -0.41
CA ILE A 294 5.31 -0.51 0.57
C ILE A 294 5.80 0.91 0.25
N GLY A 295 5.08 1.90 0.70
CA GLY A 295 5.44 3.31 0.57
C GLY A 295 4.42 4.23 1.22
N MET A 296 3.72 5.03 0.43
CA MET A 296 2.60 5.87 0.90
C MET A 296 1.36 5.03 1.24
N GLU A 297 1.27 3.83 0.68
CA GLU A 297 0.28 2.80 1.03
C GLU A 297 1.02 1.57 1.57
N VAL A 298 0.34 0.80 2.42
CA VAL A 298 0.88 -0.46 2.96
C VAL A 298 1.12 -1.44 1.82
N HIS A 299 0.13 -1.62 0.94
CA HIS A 299 0.24 -2.48 -0.23
C HIS A 299 0.40 -1.62 -1.49
N GLU A 300 1.62 -1.53 -2.00
CA GLU A 300 1.91 -0.93 -3.29
C GLU A 300 2.14 -1.99 -4.37
N TYR A 301 2.16 -1.57 -5.63
CA TYR A 301 2.37 -2.46 -6.77
C TYR A 301 3.73 -3.18 -6.67
N GLY A 302 3.69 -4.51 -6.80
CA GLY A 302 4.86 -5.38 -6.74
C GLY A 302 4.75 -6.44 -5.64
N ASP A 303 4.03 -7.54 -5.94
CA ASP A 303 3.90 -8.68 -5.04
C ASP A 303 5.12 -9.58 -5.08
N VAL A 304 5.65 -9.95 -3.91
CA VAL A 304 6.69 -10.97 -3.76
C VAL A 304 6.00 -12.33 -3.71
N SER A 305 5.81 -12.92 -4.88
CA SER A 305 5.10 -14.19 -5.07
C SER A 305 5.79 -15.06 -6.11
N GLY A 306 5.60 -16.37 -6.02
CA GLY A 306 6.25 -17.36 -6.90
C GLY A 306 5.94 -17.22 -8.39
N ILE A 307 4.95 -16.43 -8.77
CA ILE A 307 4.57 -16.18 -10.17
C ILE A 307 5.03 -14.82 -10.72
N ASN A 308 5.61 -13.95 -9.87
CA ASN A 308 6.03 -12.62 -10.29
C ASN A 308 7.50 -12.63 -10.77
N GLU A 309 7.69 -12.67 -12.08
CA GLU A 309 9.02 -12.69 -12.73
C GLU A 309 9.64 -11.29 -12.90
N ASN A 310 8.97 -10.21 -12.51
CA ASN A 310 9.52 -8.87 -12.58
C ASN A 310 10.74 -8.74 -11.67
N ALA A 311 11.70 -7.91 -12.09
CA ALA A 311 12.87 -7.63 -11.28
C ALA A 311 12.50 -6.80 -10.04
N VAL A 312 13.11 -7.16 -8.91
CA VAL A 312 13.01 -6.37 -7.67
C VAL A 312 13.57 -4.98 -7.93
N SER A 313 12.73 -3.97 -7.73
CA SER A 313 13.19 -2.59 -7.74
C SER A 313 14.02 -2.30 -6.49
N TYR A 314 14.97 -1.38 -6.61
CA TYR A 314 16.04 -1.14 -5.63
C TYR A 314 15.59 -0.72 -4.22
N THR A 315 14.31 -0.43 -4.00
CA THR A 315 14.06 0.51 -2.94
C THR A 315 13.44 -0.03 -1.68
N HIS A 316 12.49 -0.92 -1.65
CA HIS A 316 12.01 -1.50 -0.36
C HIS A 316 11.01 -2.63 -0.59
N LEU A 317 11.27 -3.75 0.05
CA LEU A 317 10.37 -4.89 0.24
C LEU A 317 10.08 -5.04 1.74
N THR A 318 8.87 -5.32 2.09
CA THR A 318 8.48 -5.82 3.42
C THR A 318 8.17 -7.31 3.38
#